data_b01738752eb8e3ebcbd73bb76a2fb806
#
_entry.id   b01738752eb8e3ebcbd73bb76a2fb806
#
_cell.length_a   1.000
_cell.length_b   1.000
_cell.length_c   1.000
_cell.angle_alpha   90.00
_cell.angle_beta   90.00
_cell.angle_gamma   90.00
#
_symmetry.space_group_name_H-M   'P 1'
#
loop_
_entity.id
_entity.type
_entity.pdbx_description
1 polymer ?
#
loop_
_entity_poly.entity_id
_entity_poly.type
_entity_poly.pdbx_seq_one_letter_code
_entity_poly.pdbx_strand_id
1 'polypeptide(L)'
;GVLGMPGEETAQWRGLPLTLMLSLFGMVAAYPLGVLLALGRRSRMPAIKSLCVIYIELIRGVPLISQLFMSSVMFPLFLPEGVTIDKILRAQVAIIMFTAAYIAEVVRGGLQAIPKGQYEAADSLGLNYGKAMRLVILPQALKIVIPPSVGILISAFKDTSLVVIIALYDLLKTTQTTLSNPKWMGFSTEAYIFLAVVYFICCYAMSSYSRKLEKALDTGR
;
A
#
# COMPACT_ATOMS: atom_id res chain seq x y z
N GLY A 1 -22.85 -12.86 -2.25
CA GLY A 1 -21.74 -12.00 -2.58
C GLY A 1 -22.15 -10.54 -2.65
N VAL A 2 -21.36 -9.65 -2.12
CA VAL A 2 -21.64 -8.19 -2.02
C VAL A 2 -21.75 -7.48 -3.38
N LEU A 3 -21.54 -8.17 -4.50
CA LEU A 3 -21.62 -7.60 -5.85
C LEU A 3 -22.34 -8.49 -6.86
N GLY A 4 -23.25 -9.38 -6.42
CA GLY A 4 -24.12 -10.11 -7.37
C GLY A 4 -23.44 -11.07 -8.35
N MET A 5 -22.15 -11.32 -8.19
CA MET A 5 -21.45 -12.35 -8.97
C MET A 5 -21.67 -13.72 -8.32
N PRO A 6 -21.87 -14.80 -9.11
CA PRO A 6 -21.98 -16.15 -8.55
C PRO A 6 -20.74 -16.39 -7.70
N GLY A 7 -20.95 -16.70 -6.41
CA GLY A 7 -19.88 -16.80 -5.42
C GLY A 7 -18.96 -17.98 -5.70
N GLU A 8 -17.96 -17.78 -6.50
CA GLU A 8 -16.73 -18.54 -6.35
C GLU A 8 -16.21 -18.20 -4.96
N GLU A 9 -16.11 -19.19 -4.10
CA GLU A 9 -15.62 -18.98 -2.74
C GLU A 9 -14.25 -18.27 -2.83
N THR A 10 -14.11 -17.15 -2.15
CA THR A 10 -12.85 -16.38 -2.10
C THR A 10 -11.64 -17.24 -1.66
N ALA A 11 -11.91 -18.41 -1.10
CA ALA A 11 -10.92 -19.48 -0.86
C ALA A 11 -10.22 -20.01 -2.13
N GLN A 12 -10.74 -19.74 -3.33
CA GLN A 12 -10.10 -20.13 -4.60
C GLN A 12 -9.04 -19.13 -5.08
N TRP A 13 -9.07 -17.90 -4.60
CA TRP A 13 -8.03 -16.93 -4.91
C TRP A 13 -6.74 -17.27 -4.15
N ARG A 14 -5.75 -17.81 -4.88
CA ARG A 14 -4.49 -18.30 -4.32
C ARG A 14 -3.32 -17.92 -5.23
N GLY A 15 -2.10 -17.94 -4.66
CA GLY A 15 -0.87 -17.74 -5.42
C GLY A 15 -0.68 -16.33 -5.93
N LEU A 16 -0.09 -16.23 -7.11
CA LEU A 16 0.28 -14.95 -7.73
C LEU A 16 -0.89 -13.98 -7.93
N PRO A 17 -2.10 -14.41 -8.39
CA PRO A 17 -3.23 -13.49 -8.51
C PRO A 17 -3.62 -12.82 -7.20
N LEU A 18 -3.63 -13.53 -6.09
CA LEU A 18 -3.92 -12.97 -4.77
C LEU A 18 -2.83 -11.98 -4.34
N THR A 19 -1.57 -12.34 -4.52
CA THR A 19 -0.41 -11.48 -4.24
C THR A 19 -0.49 -10.16 -5.01
N LEU A 20 -0.75 -10.22 -6.33
CA LEU A 20 -0.89 -9.04 -7.18
C LEU A 20 -2.11 -8.19 -6.81
N MET A 21 -3.24 -8.84 -6.55
CA MET A 21 -4.47 -8.16 -6.15
C MET A 21 -4.24 -7.35 -4.86
N LEU A 22 -3.77 -8.00 -3.80
CA LEU A 22 -3.55 -7.36 -2.51
C LEU A 22 -2.56 -6.19 -2.61
N SER A 23 -1.46 -6.35 -3.34
CA SER A 23 -0.43 -5.32 -3.45
C SER A 23 -0.87 -4.15 -4.35
N LEU A 24 -1.41 -4.41 -5.55
CA LEU A 24 -1.77 -3.37 -6.50
C LEU A 24 -2.99 -2.56 -6.02
N PHE A 25 -4.08 -3.24 -5.63
CA PHE A 25 -5.25 -2.55 -5.08
C PHE A 25 -4.92 -1.86 -3.76
N GLY A 26 -4.09 -2.51 -2.92
CA GLY A 26 -3.59 -1.90 -1.70
C GLY A 26 -2.90 -0.57 -1.96
N MET A 27 -1.98 -0.52 -2.93
CA MET A 27 -1.25 0.70 -3.28
C MET A 27 -2.15 1.77 -3.91
N VAL A 28 -2.99 1.38 -4.89
CA VAL A 28 -3.89 2.33 -5.57
C VAL A 28 -4.85 3.00 -4.59
N ALA A 29 -5.42 2.26 -3.64
CA ALA A 29 -6.31 2.81 -2.64
C ALA A 29 -5.55 3.57 -1.53
N ALA A 30 -4.36 3.11 -1.14
CA ALA A 30 -3.55 3.74 -0.11
C ALA A 30 -2.98 5.10 -0.54
N TYR A 31 -2.71 5.29 -1.83
CA TYR A 31 -2.07 6.52 -2.33
C TYR A 31 -2.89 7.79 -2.05
N PRO A 32 -4.17 7.89 -2.48
CA PRO A 32 -5.00 9.06 -2.19
C PRO A 32 -5.20 9.24 -0.67
N LEU A 33 -5.39 8.15 0.07
CA LEU A 33 -5.53 8.21 1.53
C LEU A 33 -4.25 8.74 2.20
N GLY A 34 -3.07 8.28 1.76
CA GLY A 34 -1.79 8.77 2.25
C GLY A 34 -1.56 10.25 1.96
N VAL A 35 -1.93 10.71 0.76
CA VAL A 35 -1.89 12.14 0.41
C VAL A 35 -2.79 12.96 1.33
N LEU A 36 -4.02 12.52 1.56
CA LEU A 36 -4.97 13.19 2.47
C LEU A 36 -4.44 13.25 3.90
N LEU A 37 -3.87 12.16 4.41
CA LEU A 37 -3.26 12.10 5.74
C LEU A 37 -2.06 13.07 5.87
N ALA A 38 -1.21 13.14 4.85
CA ALA A 38 -0.07 14.06 4.82
C ALA A 38 -0.52 15.54 4.83
N LEU A 39 -1.56 15.87 4.07
CA LEU A 39 -2.16 17.21 4.06
C LEU A 39 -2.85 17.51 5.40
N GLY A 40 -3.59 16.54 5.95
CA GLY A 40 -4.25 16.67 7.25
C GLY A 40 -3.25 16.91 8.39
N ARG A 41 -2.09 16.24 8.38
CA ARG A 41 -0.99 16.49 9.32
C ARG A 41 -0.46 17.93 9.28
N ARG A 42 -0.58 18.60 8.14
CA ARG A 42 -0.19 20.02 7.96
C ARG A 42 -1.34 21.02 8.18
N SER A 43 -2.52 20.53 8.52
CA SER A 43 -3.69 21.37 8.76
C SER A 43 -3.45 22.36 9.90
N ARG A 44 -4.03 23.55 9.78
CA ARG A 44 -4.10 24.54 10.86
C ARG A 44 -5.14 24.18 11.93
N MET A 45 -6.05 23.26 11.62
CA MET A 45 -7.07 22.76 12.54
C MET A 45 -6.45 21.70 13.48
N PRO A 46 -6.35 21.98 14.79
CA PRO A 46 -5.63 21.10 15.72
C PRO A 46 -6.24 19.69 15.81
N ALA A 47 -7.56 19.58 15.72
CA ALA A 47 -8.25 18.30 15.73
C ALA A 47 -7.87 17.41 14.55
N ILE A 48 -7.91 17.94 13.32
CA ILE A 48 -7.54 17.19 12.10
C ILE A 48 -6.07 16.81 12.14
N LYS A 49 -5.20 17.75 12.52
CA LYS A 49 -3.76 17.50 12.65
C LYS A 49 -3.49 16.38 13.65
N SER A 50 -4.07 16.43 14.84
CA SER A 50 -3.86 15.43 15.88
C SER A 50 -4.35 14.06 15.45
N LEU A 51 -5.54 13.95 14.85
CA LEU A 51 -6.07 12.68 14.35
C LEU A 51 -5.14 12.06 13.28
N CYS A 52 -4.67 12.86 12.32
CA CYS A 52 -3.76 12.36 11.29
C CYS A 52 -2.41 11.93 11.88
N VAL A 53 -1.86 12.70 12.83
CA VAL A 53 -0.59 12.36 13.49
C VAL A 53 -0.75 11.06 14.29
N ILE A 54 -1.77 10.94 15.12
CA ILE A 54 -2.04 9.75 15.92
C ILE A 54 -2.18 8.52 15.01
N TYR A 55 -2.98 8.64 13.95
CA TYR A 55 -3.15 7.54 12.99
C TYR A 55 -1.82 7.10 12.38
N ILE A 56 -1.04 8.04 11.83
CA ILE A 56 0.22 7.74 11.15
C ILE A 56 1.22 7.09 12.11
N GLU A 57 1.40 7.67 13.30
CA GLU A 57 2.38 7.15 14.26
C GLU A 57 1.95 5.79 14.83
N LEU A 58 0.65 5.61 15.14
CA LEU A 58 0.12 4.35 15.66
C LEU A 58 0.25 3.23 14.62
N ILE A 59 -0.17 3.46 13.38
CA ILE A 59 -0.14 2.45 12.33
C ILE A 59 1.31 2.09 11.97
N ARG A 60 2.23 3.05 11.93
CA ARG A 60 3.65 2.78 11.66
C ARG A 60 4.39 2.17 12.84
N GLY A 61 3.90 2.38 14.06
CA GLY A 61 4.45 1.80 15.27
C GLY A 61 4.12 0.32 15.48
N VAL A 62 3.14 -0.22 14.76
CA VAL A 62 2.69 -1.62 14.88
C VAL A 62 3.07 -2.41 13.63
N PRO A 63 3.71 -3.59 13.76
CA PRO A 63 4.05 -4.43 12.62
C PRO A 63 2.82 -4.83 11.79
N LEU A 64 2.97 -4.93 10.45
CA LEU A 64 1.87 -5.32 9.56
C LEU A 64 1.25 -6.67 9.94
N ILE A 65 2.07 -7.63 10.35
CA ILE A 65 1.58 -8.94 10.77
C ILE A 65 0.58 -8.85 11.94
N SER A 66 0.85 -7.98 12.92
CA SER A 66 -0.04 -7.73 14.06
C SER A 66 -1.34 -7.05 13.59
N GLN A 67 -1.24 -6.11 12.65
CA GLN A 67 -2.42 -5.42 12.08
C GLN A 67 -3.29 -6.39 11.28
N LEU A 68 -2.72 -7.30 10.50
CA LEU A 68 -3.44 -8.35 9.79
C LEU A 68 -4.18 -9.27 10.75
N PHE A 69 -3.50 -9.69 11.82
CA PHE A 69 -4.12 -10.51 12.86
C PHE A 69 -5.27 -9.78 13.54
N MET A 70 -5.05 -8.53 13.97
CA MET A 70 -6.09 -7.69 14.58
C MET A 70 -7.29 -7.50 13.64
N SER A 71 -7.05 -7.22 12.37
CA SER A 71 -8.13 -7.06 11.38
C SER A 71 -8.94 -8.35 11.20
N SER A 72 -8.28 -9.50 11.28
CA SER A 72 -8.95 -10.80 11.13
C SER A 72 -9.80 -11.18 12.35
N VAL A 73 -9.34 -10.84 13.56
CA VAL A 73 -9.99 -11.22 14.82
C VAL A 73 -10.96 -10.14 15.29
N MET A 74 -10.54 -8.87 15.26
CA MET A 74 -11.31 -7.78 15.86
C MET A 74 -12.45 -7.28 14.97
N PHE A 75 -12.27 -7.18 13.65
CA PHE A 75 -13.35 -6.69 12.79
C PHE A 75 -14.64 -7.49 12.93
N PRO A 76 -14.63 -8.84 12.96
CA PRO A 76 -15.85 -9.60 13.19
C PRO A 76 -16.54 -9.29 14.52
N LEU A 77 -15.77 -8.92 15.57
CA LEU A 77 -16.34 -8.63 16.89
C LEU A 77 -17.16 -7.33 16.94
N PHE A 78 -16.90 -6.41 16.01
CA PHE A 78 -17.64 -5.14 15.90
C PHE A 78 -18.85 -5.22 14.96
N LEU A 79 -19.07 -6.38 14.32
CA LEU A 79 -20.16 -6.56 13.37
C LEU A 79 -21.40 -7.12 14.10
N PRO A 80 -22.61 -6.73 13.65
CA PRO A 80 -23.85 -7.34 14.10
C PRO A 80 -23.86 -8.85 13.83
N GLU A 81 -24.62 -9.60 14.63
CA GLU A 81 -24.81 -11.04 14.40
C GLU A 81 -25.30 -11.33 12.99
N GLY A 82 -24.68 -12.31 12.32
CA GLY A 82 -25.00 -12.71 10.95
C GLY A 82 -24.30 -11.92 9.84
N VAL A 83 -23.56 -10.86 10.15
CA VAL A 83 -22.75 -10.12 9.19
C VAL A 83 -21.30 -10.62 9.21
N THR A 84 -20.81 -11.13 8.07
CA THR A 84 -19.42 -11.57 7.93
C THR A 84 -18.71 -10.76 6.83
N ILE A 85 -17.54 -10.25 7.14
CA ILE A 85 -16.66 -9.64 6.13
C ILE A 85 -15.68 -10.70 5.64
N ASP A 86 -15.52 -10.78 4.34
CA ASP A 86 -14.58 -11.70 3.70
C ASP A 86 -13.14 -11.48 4.18
N LYS A 87 -12.37 -12.57 4.30
CA LYS A 87 -10.97 -12.54 4.78
C LYS A 87 -10.06 -11.69 3.88
N ILE A 88 -10.27 -11.76 2.55
CA ILE A 88 -9.50 -10.97 1.60
C ILE A 88 -9.77 -9.49 1.81
N LEU A 89 -11.03 -9.11 2.01
CA LEU A 89 -11.39 -7.71 2.26
C LEU A 89 -10.78 -7.19 3.57
N ARG A 90 -10.77 -8.00 4.64
CA ARG A 90 -10.12 -7.63 5.92
C ARG A 90 -8.62 -7.43 5.74
N ALA A 91 -7.95 -8.35 5.03
CA ALA A 91 -6.54 -8.20 4.68
C ALA A 91 -6.29 -6.96 3.83
N GLN A 92 -7.13 -6.72 2.83
CA GLN A 92 -7.02 -5.57 1.93
C GLN A 92 -7.11 -4.25 2.69
N VAL A 93 -8.07 -4.12 3.61
CA VAL A 93 -8.23 -2.92 4.45
C VAL A 93 -7.00 -2.70 5.33
N ALA A 94 -6.48 -3.75 5.99
CA ALA A 94 -5.27 -3.64 6.80
C ALA A 94 -4.06 -3.19 5.99
N ILE A 95 -3.85 -3.77 4.80
CA ILE A 95 -2.76 -3.40 3.89
C ILE A 95 -2.92 -1.96 3.41
N ILE A 96 -4.13 -1.51 3.06
CA ILE A 96 -4.40 -0.13 2.66
C ILE A 96 -4.07 0.84 3.79
N MET A 97 -4.56 0.56 5.01
CA MET A 97 -4.31 1.41 6.18
C MET A 97 -2.82 1.52 6.49
N PHE A 98 -2.11 0.39 6.48
CA PHE A 98 -0.67 0.33 6.71
C PHE A 98 0.09 1.12 5.63
N THR A 99 -0.14 0.80 4.37
CA THR A 99 0.54 1.43 3.23
C THR A 99 0.26 2.94 3.18
N ALA A 100 -0.97 3.38 3.47
CA ALA A 100 -1.33 4.79 3.49
C ALA A 100 -0.53 5.60 4.52
N ALA A 101 -0.25 5.02 5.70
CA ALA A 101 0.57 5.68 6.71
C ALA A 101 2.02 5.90 6.25
N TYR A 102 2.60 4.94 5.52
CA TYR A 102 3.93 5.08 4.93
C TYR A 102 3.94 6.06 3.75
N ILE A 103 2.94 6.02 2.88
CA ILE A 103 2.78 7.01 1.81
C ILE A 103 2.63 8.41 2.38
N ALA A 104 1.88 8.59 3.47
CA ALA A 104 1.74 9.89 4.13
C ALA A 104 3.08 10.49 4.54
N GLU A 105 4.02 9.67 5.05
CA GLU A 105 5.36 10.14 5.40
C GLU A 105 6.21 10.49 4.17
N VAL A 106 6.13 9.71 3.12
CA VAL A 106 6.82 10.00 1.86
C VAL A 106 6.28 11.31 1.25
N VAL A 107 4.95 11.49 1.23
CA VAL A 107 4.31 12.73 0.75
C VAL A 107 4.70 13.92 1.62
N ARG A 108 4.76 13.76 2.94
CA ARG A 108 5.24 14.79 3.86
C ARG A 108 6.66 15.21 3.53
N GLY A 109 7.55 14.24 3.28
CA GLY A 109 8.93 14.51 2.84
C GLY A 109 8.97 15.28 1.53
N GLY A 110 8.19 14.89 0.52
CA GLY A 110 8.08 15.59 -0.76
C GLY A 110 7.57 17.02 -0.61
N LEU A 111 6.55 17.24 0.22
CA LEU A 111 6.05 18.59 0.50
C LEU A 111 7.07 19.48 1.23
N GLN A 112 7.93 18.89 2.06
CA GLN A 112 9.01 19.62 2.73
C GLN A 112 10.17 19.97 1.80
N ALA A 113 10.38 19.19 0.75
CA ALA A 113 11.41 19.42 -0.24
C ALA A 113 11.09 20.58 -1.20
N ILE A 114 9.83 21.04 -1.26
CA ILE A 114 9.44 22.17 -2.10
C ILE A 114 9.99 23.47 -1.51
N PRO A 115 10.77 24.27 -2.31
CA PRO A 115 11.32 25.53 -1.86
C PRO A 115 10.24 26.51 -1.39
N LYS A 116 10.54 27.27 -0.33
CA LYS A 116 9.60 28.28 0.20
C LYS A 116 9.14 29.28 -0.85
N GLY A 117 10.02 29.66 -1.78
CA GLY A 117 9.71 30.59 -2.88
C GLY A 117 8.54 30.12 -3.77
N GLN A 118 8.27 28.82 -3.86
CA GLN A 118 7.10 28.33 -4.59
C GLN A 118 5.79 28.66 -3.87
N TYR A 119 5.79 28.64 -2.55
CA TYR A 119 4.65 29.05 -1.72
C TYR A 119 4.46 30.57 -1.80
N GLU A 120 5.55 31.34 -1.69
CA GLU A 120 5.55 32.79 -1.76
C GLU A 120 5.09 33.31 -3.15
N ALA A 121 5.55 32.64 -4.23
CA ALA A 121 5.10 32.94 -5.58
C ALA A 121 3.59 32.67 -5.77
N ALA A 122 3.09 31.56 -5.23
CA ALA A 122 1.65 31.25 -5.29
C ALA A 122 0.82 32.27 -4.51
N ASP A 123 1.29 32.70 -3.35
CA ASP A 123 0.64 33.75 -2.55
C ASP A 123 0.64 35.12 -3.27
N SER A 124 1.76 35.48 -3.93
CA SER A 124 1.88 36.71 -4.72
C SER A 124 0.93 36.77 -5.91
N LEU A 125 0.55 35.59 -6.45
CA LEU A 125 -0.49 35.45 -7.49
C LEU A 125 -1.91 35.46 -6.93
N GLY A 126 -2.10 35.72 -5.62
CA GLY A 126 -3.40 35.72 -4.96
C GLY A 126 -4.08 34.38 -4.88
N LEU A 127 -3.32 33.26 -5.01
CA LEU A 127 -3.88 31.93 -4.85
C LEU A 127 -4.17 31.64 -3.38
N ASN A 128 -5.40 31.27 -3.08
CA ASN A 128 -5.70 30.76 -1.76
C ASN A 128 -4.99 29.39 -1.53
N TYR A 129 -4.86 28.99 -0.26
CA TYR A 129 -4.15 27.77 0.13
C TYR A 129 -4.55 26.54 -0.68
N GLY A 130 -5.84 26.32 -0.92
CA GLY A 130 -6.34 25.17 -1.68
C GLY A 130 -5.90 25.20 -3.15
N LYS A 131 -5.96 26.37 -3.79
CA LYS A 131 -5.50 26.55 -5.18
C LYS A 131 -3.98 26.46 -5.28
N ALA A 132 -3.24 27.11 -4.40
CA ALA A 132 -1.78 27.01 -4.32
C ALA A 132 -1.33 25.56 -4.15
N MET A 133 -1.95 24.83 -3.23
CA MET A 133 -1.65 23.43 -2.98
C MET A 133 -1.95 22.57 -4.20
N ARG A 134 -3.14 22.69 -4.80
CA ARG A 134 -3.59 21.86 -5.92
C ARG A 134 -2.84 22.14 -7.23
N LEU A 135 -2.57 23.40 -7.54
CA LEU A 135 -2.06 23.81 -8.85
C LEU A 135 -0.54 23.94 -8.90
N VAL A 136 0.11 24.24 -7.78
CA VAL A 136 1.54 24.55 -7.73
C VAL A 136 2.32 23.54 -6.90
N ILE A 137 1.96 23.39 -5.63
CA ILE A 137 2.79 22.66 -4.66
C ILE A 137 2.66 21.15 -4.82
N LEU A 138 1.43 20.63 -4.80
CA LEU A 138 1.19 19.18 -4.83
C LEU A 138 1.69 18.53 -6.11
N PRO A 139 1.52 19.08 -7.34
CA PRO A 139 2.07 18.49 -8.54
C PRO A 139 3.61 18.39 -8.50
N GLN A 140 4.29 19.38 -7.95
CA GLN A 140 5.74 19.35 -7.79
C GLN A 140 6.17 18.33 -6.72
N ALA A 141 5.48 18.33 -5.58
CA ALA A 141 5.75 17.39 -4.50
C ALA A 141 5.54 15.93 -4.96
N LEU A 142 4.48 15.65 -5.74
CA LEU A 142 4.20 14.31 -6.25
C LEU A 142 5.30 13.79 -7.19
N LYS A 143 5.93 14.65 -7.99
CA LYS A 143 7.11 14.26 -8.79
C LYS A 143 8.25 13.73 -7.93
N ILE A 144 8.49 14.36 -6.79
CA ILE A 144 9.52 13.93 -5.82
C ILE A 144 9.11 12.65 -5.10
N VAL A 145 7.80 12.48 -4.86
CA VAL A 145 7.22 11.37 -4.08
C VAL A 145 7.07 10.08 -4.87
N ILE A 146 6.84 10.16 -6.17
CA ILE A 146 6.58 8.98 -7.01
C ILE A 146 7.70 7.93 -6.94
N PRO A 147 9.00 8.26 -7.12
CA PRO A 147 10.05 7.26 -7.05
C PRO A 147 10.11 6.50 -5.71
N PRO A 148 10.15 7.15 -4.54
CA PRO A 148 10.15 6.42 -3.27
C PRO A 148 8.84 5.66 -3.01
N SER A 149 7.70 6.10 -3.58
CA SER A 149 6.43 5.37 -3.48
C SER A 149 6.48 4.00 -4.15
N VAL A 150 7.24 3.86 -5.24
CA VAL A 150 7.44 2.54 -5.87
C VAL A 150 8.22 1.60 -4.95
N GLY A 151 9.15 2.12 -4.14
CA GLY A 151 9.81 1.34 -3.09
C GLY A 151 8.80 0.77 -2.08
N ILE A 152 7.81 1.56 -1.68
CA ILE A 152 6.71 1.11 -0.80
C ILE A 152 5.87 0.03 -1.50
N LEU A 153 5.57 0.19 -2.80
CA LEU A 153 4.83 -0.83 -3.57
C LEU A 153 5.59 -2.16 -3.63
N ILE A 154 6.91 -2.11 -3.86
CA ILE A 154 7.76 -3.30 -3.87
C ILE A 154 7.77 -3.97 -2.49
N SER A 155 7.80 -3.20 -1.41
CA SER A 155 7.69 -3.73 -0.05
C SER A 155 6.31 -4.36 0.17
N ALA A 156 5.23 -3.65 -0.15
CA ALA A 156 3.86 -4.16 -0.02
C ALA A 156 3.63 -5.46 -0.82
N PHE A 157 4.22 -5.56 -2.02
CA PHE A 157 4.17 -6.79 -2.82
C PHE A 157 4.83 -7.97 -2.10
N LYS A 158 5.97 -7.77 -1.44
CA LYS A 158 6.64 -8.81 -0.65
C LYS A 158 5.90 -9.10 0.66
N ASP A 159 5.35 -8.09 1.29
CA ASP A 159 4.63 -8.19 2.57
C ASP A 159 3.30 -8.93 2.45
N THR A 160 2.78 -9.15 1.22
CA THR A 160 1.63 -10.05 1.01
C THR A 160 1.89 -11.47 1.51
N SER A 161 3.15 -11.90 1.65
CA SER A 161 3.50 -13.20 2.25
C SER A 161 3.04 -13.33 3.72
N LEU A 162 2.82 -12.21 4.42
CA LEU A 162 2.35 -12.19 5.80
C LEU A 162 0.86 -12.55 5.94
N VAL A 163 0.08 -12.51 4.86
CA VAL A 163 -1.36 -12.83 4.93
C VAL A 163 -1.65 -14.29 5.25
N VAL A 164 -0.63 -15.13 5.23
CA VAL A 164 -0.71 -16.52 5.71
C VAL A 164 -1.21 -16.61 7.16
N ILE A 165 -0.93 -15.60 8.00
CA ILE A 165 -1.36 -15.56 9.40
C ILE A 165 -2.89 -15.59 9.56
N ILE A 166 -3.60 -15.11 8.55
CA ILE A 166 -5.07 -15.10 8.50
C ILE A 166 -5.62 -16.17 7.55
N ALA A 167 -4.82 -17.18 7.24
CA ALA A 167 -5.15 -18.32 6.37
C ALA A 167 -5.55 -17.89 4.95
N LEU A 168 -4.85 -16.90 4.39
CA LEU A 168 -4.83 -16.61 2.96
C LEU A 168 -3.53 -17.17 2.35
N TYR A 169 -3.66 -17.76 1.16
CA TYR A 169 -2.55 -18.42 0.50
C TYR A 169 -2.00 -17.56 -0.64
N ASP A 170 -1.02 -16.73 -0.31
CA ASP A 170 -0.23 -15.98 -1.29
C ASP A 170 0.65 -16.90 -2.15
N LEU A 171 1.50 -16.33 -2.98
CA LEU A 171 2.40 -17.09 -3.85
C LEU A 171 3.37 -17.98 -3.05
N LEU A 172 3.95 -17.48 -1.95
CA LEU A 172 4.88 -18.24 -1.11
C LEU A 172 4.16 -19.41 -0.43
N LYS A 173 3.02 -19.16 0.21
CA LYS A 173 2.28 -20.22 0.93
C LYS A 173 1.70 -21.25 -0.03
N THR A 174 1.24 -20.85 -1.19
CA THR A 174 0.78 -21.76 -2.23
C THR A 174 1.90 -22.71 -2.68
N THR A 175 3.12 -22.18 -2.87
CA THR A 175 4.30 -23.01 -3.20
C THR A 175 4.59 -24.01 -2.08
N GLN A 176 4.62 -23.57 -0.82
CA GLN A 176 4.84 -24.45 0.33
C GLN A 176 3.78 -25.56 0.43
N THR A 177 2.52 -25.22 0.19
CA THR A 177 1.44 -26.21 0.22
C THR A 177 1.56 -27.22 -0.92
N THR A 178 1.99 -26.78 -2.10
CA THR A 178 2.27 -27.67 -3.23
C THR A 178 3.39 -28.66 -2.90
N LEU A 179 4.46 -28.20 -2.26
CA LEU A 179 5.59 -29.06 -1.85
C LEU A 179 5.20 -30.09 -0.77
N SER A 180 4.12 -29.88 -0.05
CA SER A 180 3.58 -30.85 0.91
C SER A 180 2.85 -32.03 0.21
N ASN A 181 2.59 -31.94 -1.09
CA ASN A 181 2.01 -33.04 -1.87
C ASN A 181 3.07 -34.08 -2.18
N PRO A 182 2.80 -35.40 -1.99
CA PRO A 182 3.76 -36.49 -2.25
C PRO A 182 4.37 -36.46 -3.66
N LYS A 183 3.64 -35.98 -4.67
CA LYS A 183 4.13 -35.86 -6.06
C LYS A 183 5.26 -34.85 -6.23
N TRP A 184 5.34 -33.85 -5.34
CA TRP A 184 6.31 -32.75 -5.38
C TRP A 184 7.33 -32.82 -4.25
N MET A 185 7.26 -33.87 -3.42
CA MET A 185 8.21 -34.09 -2.36
C MET A 185 9.61 -34.34 -2.94
N GLY A 186 10.60 -33.56 -2.47
CA GLY A 186 11.98 -33.62 -2.99
C GLY A 186 12.34 -32.49 -3.97
N PHE A 187 11.39 -31.75 -4.50
CA PHE A 187 11.62 -30.62 -5.42
C PHE A 187 11.64 -29.25 -4.73
N SER A 188 12.00 -29.22 -3.45
CA SER A 188 11.98 -27.96 -2.66
C SER A 188 12.94 -26.91 -3.22
N THR A 189 14.14 -27.31 -3.62
CA THR A 189 15.15 -26.39 -4.15
C THR A 189 14.67 -25.73 -5.44
N GLU A 190 14.15 -26.50 -6.37
CA GLU A 190 13.64 -26.03 -7.66
C GLU A 190 12.45 -25.10 -7.47
N ALA A 191 11.52 -25.45 -6.58
CA ALA A 191 10.35 -24.64 -6.28
C ALA A 191 10.72 -23.29 -5.66
N TYR A 192 11.67 -23.25 -4.72
CA TYR A 192 12.12 -21.98 -4.14
C TYR A 192 12.96 -21.15 -5.10
N ILE A 193 13.76 -21.76 -5.98
CA ILE A 193 14.46 -21.05 -7.05
C ILE A 193 13.42 -20.42 -8.00
N PHE A 194 12.43 -21.19 -8.43
CA PHE A 194 11.35 -20.67 -9.28
C PHE A 194 10.63 -19.49 -8.60
N LEU A 195 10.26 -19.65 -7.33
CA LEU A 195 9.62 -18.61 -6.54
C LEU A 195 10.49 -17.32 -6.48
N ALA A 196 11.78 -17.48 -6.19
CA ALA A 196 12.73 -16.36 -6.14
C ALA A 196 12.83 -15.63 -7.48
N VAL A 197 12.85 -16.37 -8.60
CA VAL A 197 12.86 -15.80 -9.95
C VAL A 197 11.57 -14.99 -10.22
N VAL A 198 10.40 -15.53 -9.86
CA VAL A 198 9.12 -14.82 -10.03
C VAL A 198 9.10 -13.52 -9.23
N TYR A 199 9.45 -13.56 -7.93
CA TYR A 199 9.55 -12.36 -7.11
C TYR A 199 10.56 -11.37 -7.68
N PHE A 200 11.72 -11.85 -8.11
CA PHE A 200 12.77 -11.01 -8.70
C PHE A 200 12.28 -10.30 -9.97
N ILE A 201 11.65 -11.03 -10.90
CA ILE A 201 11.12 -10.45 -12.15
C ILE A 201 10.09 -9.36 -11.83
N CYS A 202 9.14 -9.62 -10.94
CA CYS A 202 8.11 -8.65 -10.55
C CYS A 202 8.73 -7.40 -9.90
N CYS A 203 9.61 -7.59 -8.92
CA CYS A 203 10.28 -6.48 -8.24
C CYS A 203 11.20 -5.68 -9.17
N TYR A 204 11.92 -6.37 -10.07
CA TYR A 204 12.78 -5.73 -11.07
C TYR A 204 11.98 -4.91 -12.08
N ALA A 205 10.84 -5.44 -12.54
CA ALA A 205 9.95 -4.72 -13.45
C ALA A 205 9.42 -3.44 -12.79
N MET A 206 8.95 -3.51 -11.54
CA MET A 206 8.50 -2.34 -10.78
C MET A 206 9.63 -1.33 -10.57
N SER A 207 10.82 -1.78 -10.18
CA SER A 207 12.00 -0.92 -9.99
C SER A 207 12.46 -0.26 -11.30
N SER A 208 12.44 -1.01 -12.41
CA SER A 208 12.81 -0.48 -13.73
C SER A 208 11.81 0.55 -14.23
N TYR A 209 10.52 0.32 -13.97
CA TYR A 209 9.47 1.29 -14.25
C TYR A 209 9.66 2.59 -13.44
N SER A 210 9.99 2.47 -12.14
CA SER A 210 10.30 3.62 -11.28
C SER A 210 11.42 4.49 -11.87
N ARG A 211 12.53 3.87 -12.26
CA ARG A 211 13.66 4.60 -12.87
C ARG A 211 13.31 5.29 -14.20
N LYS A 212 12.45 4.67 -15.02
CA LYS A 212 11.95 5.31 -16.24
C LYS A 212 11.05 6.49 -15.93
N LEU A 213 10.17 6.34 -14.94
CA LEU A 213 9.27 7.39 -14.50
C LEU A 213 10.03 8.58 -13.89
N GLU A 214 11.04 8.31 -13.05
CA GLU A 214 11.94 9.31 -12.50
C GLU A 214 12.62 10.13 -13.59
N LYS A 215 13.23 9.47 -14.60
CA LYS A 215 13.83 10.15 -15.76
C LYS A 215 12.82 10.96 -16.56
N ALA A 216 11.60 10.48 -16.73
CA ALA A 216 10.55 11.20 -17.45
C ALA A 216 10.04 12.43 -16.68
N LEU A 217 10.06 12.38 -15.34
CA LEU A 217 9.66 13.48 -14.47
C LEU A 217 10.77 14.52 -14.27
N ASP A 218 12.02 14.13 -14.46
CA ASP A 218 13.22 14.98 -14.32
C ASP A 218 13.46 15.82 -15.62
N THR A 219 12.41 16.23 -16.29
CA THR A 219 12.48 17.08 -17.47
C THR A 219 12.88 18.49 -17.09
N GLY A 220 14.19 18.72 -17.04
CA GLY A 220 14.80 20.04 -17.21
C GLY A 220 14.94 20.86 -15.92
N ARG A 221 16.01 20.59 -15.22
CA ARG A 221 16.82 21.63 -14.58
C ARG A 221 18.15 21.72 -15.30
#